data_0cd21406e49cac10851e53de2be955e7
#
_entry.id   0cd21406e49cac10851e53de2be955e7
#
_cell.length_a   1.000
_cell.length_b   1.000
_cell.length_c   1.000
_cell.angle_alpha   90.00
_cell.angle_beta   90.00
_cell.angle_gamma   90.00
#
_symmetry.space_group_name_H-M   'P 1'
#
loop_
_entity.id
_entity.type
_entity.pdbx_description
1 polymer ?
#
loop_
_entity_poly.entity_id
_entity_poly.type
_entity_poly.pdbx_seq_one_letter_code
_entity_poly.pdbx_strand_id
1 'polypeptide(L)'
;LYNTLNSIKWMATIQHATGIAEMTISLSRLLKSVSKGNERLVPLQEEFALLNDYFTIQQYRYGGTITLDVIWIEDERLCQDCMIPRFTLQPLVENAIFHGIEPKGCAGSIELTIKTDKETGDVLILLTDDGVGMSDEQAKQILTEPSAEQAGAKFRHVGVWNVHRRLQYSFGEDYGLSVDAQLGQGTTVTIRLPGNYDKKENET
;
A
#
# COMPACT_ATOMS: atom_id res chain seq x y z
N LEU A 1 19.42 -13.71 10.84
CA LEU A 1 18.73 -13.22 9.65
C LEU A 1 19.39 -11.96 9.09
N TYR A 2 19.54 -10.84 9.84
CA TYR A 2 20.18 -9.60 9.33
C TYR A 2 21.63 -9.81 8.90
N ASN A 3 22.43 -10.55 9.67
CA ASN A 3 23.81 -10.87 9.31
C ASN A 3 23.89 -11.68 8.01
N THR A 4 22.94 -12.61 7.80
CA THR A 4 22.86 -13.40 6.57
C THR A 4 22.53 -12.51 5.36
N LEU A 5 21.57 -11.60 5.50
CA LEU A 5 21.24 -10.65 4.44
C LEU A 5 22.41 -9.73 4.11
N ASN A 6 23.15 -9.24 5.12
CA ASN A 6 24.35 -8.47 4.89
C ASN A 6 25.42 -9.26 4.12
N SER A 7 25.60 -10.55 4.46
CA SER A 7 26.55 -11.40 3.70
C SER A 7 26.14 -11.59 2.24
N ILE A 8 24.84 -11.81 1.98
CA ILE A 8 24.28 -11.91 0.62
C ILE A 8 24.53 -10.61 -0.15
N LYS A 9 24.21 -9.46 0.45
CA LYS A 9 24.45 -8.14 -0.14
C LYS A 9 25.93 -7.97 -0.51
N TRP A 10 26.85 -8.30 0.41
CA TRP A 10 28.31 -8.19 0.16
C TRP A 10 28.75 -9.10 -1.01
N MET A 11 28.31 -10.35 -1.02
CA MET A 11 28.63 -11.27 -2.14
C MET A 11 28.09 -10.75 -3.47
N ALA A 12 26.84 -10.26 -3.50
CA ALA A 12 26.23 -9.69 -4.68
C ALA A 12 27.01 -8.44 -5.18
N THR A 13 27.45 -7.59 -4.26
CA THR A 13 28.24 -6.39 -4.59
C THR A 13 29.59 -6.77 -5.20
N ILE A 14 30.31 -7.75 -4.64
CA ILE A 14 31.61 -8.22 -5.15
C ILE A 14 31.45 -8.85 -6.55
N GLN A 15 30.33 -9.54 -6.80
CA GLN A 15 30.02 -10.16 -8.08
C GLN A 15 29.37 -9.21 -9.10
N HIS A 16 29.24 -7.90 -8.77
CA HIS A 16 28.54 -6.90 -9.58
C HIS A 16 27.10 -7.25 -9.92
N ALA A 17 26.45 -8.09 -9.09
CA ALA A 17 25.05 -8.47 -9.21
C ALA A 17 24.16 -7.41 -8.53
N THR A 18 24.03 -6.23 -9.16
CA THR A 18 23.36 -5.04 -8.59
C THR A 18 21.92 -5.34 -8.16
N GLY A 19 21.16 -6.04 -8.99
CA GLY A 19 19.77 -6.40 -8.68
C GLY A 19 19.61 -7.26 -7.40
N ILE A 20 20.51 -8.23 -7.19
CA ILE A 20 20.51 -9.05 -5.96
C ILE A 20 20.86 -8.18 -4.75
N ALA A 21 21.81 -7.25 -4.90
CA ALA A 21 22.19 -6.34 -3.83
C ALA A 21 21.00 -5.42 -3.45
N GLU A 22 20.31 -4.83 -4.42
CA GLU A 22 19.15 -3.96 -4.22
C GLU A 22 17.99 -4.70 -3.56
N MET A 23 17.58 -5.87 -4.08
CA MET A 23 16.56 -6.71 -3.47
C MET A 23 16.88 -7.06 -2.02
N THR A 24 18.15 -7.38 -1.72
CA THR A 24 18.60 -7.74 -0.37
C THR A 24 18.52 -6.54 0.57
N ILE A 25 18.85 -5.34 0.10
CA ILE A 25 18.73 -4.08 0.87
C ILE A 25 17.25 -3.80 1.18
N SER A 26 16.39 -3.82 0.17
CA SER A 26 14.96 -3.57 0.33
C SER A 26 14.31 -4.59 1.28
N LEU A 27 14.62 -5.88 1.12
CA LEU A 27 14.14 -6.91 2.05
C LEU A 27 14.63 -6.67 3.49
N SER A 28 15.87 -6.25 3.68
CA SER A 28 16.42 -5.95 5.00
C SER A 28 15.68 -4.79 5.68
N ARG A 29 15.31 -3.75 4.91
CA ARG A 29 14.54 -2.60 5.40
C ARG A 29 13.12 -2.99 5.77
N LEU A 30 12.43 -3.77 4.93
CA LEU A 30 11.09 -4.28 5.21
C LEU A 30 11.08 -5.13 6.50
N LEU A 31 12.01 -6.05 6.66
CA LEU A 31 12.12 -6.85 7.88
C LEU A 31 12.40 -6.01 9.12
N LYS A 32 13.23 -4.96 8.99
CA LYS A 32 13.50 -4.04 10.08
C LYS A 32 12.26 -3.24 10.48
N SER A 33 11.42 -2.83 9.52
CA SER A 33 10.19 -2.11 9.80
C SER A 33 9.17 -2.98 10.55
N VAL A 34 9.05 -4.27 10.20
CA VAL A 34 8.21 -5.23 10.93
C VAL A 34 8.68 -5.39 12.38
N SER A 35 9.99 -5.37 12.62
CA SER A 35 10.56 -5.53 13.96
C SER A 35 10.39 -4.30 14.86
N LYS A 36 10.18 -3.12 14.29
CA LYS A 36 9.93 -1.85 15.03
C LYS A 36 8.51 -1.73 15.62
N GLY A 37 7.70 -2.69 15.52
CA GLY A 37 6.34 -3.07 15.85
C GLY A 37 5.46 -2.26 16.82
N ASN A 38 5.91 -1.20 17.48
CA ASN A 38 5.11 -0.48 18.49
C ASN A 38 4.45 0.82 18.02
N GLU A 39 4.88 1.37 16.90
CA GLU A 39 4.26 2.59 16.37
C GLU A 39 3.05 2.23 15.49
N ARG A 40 1.86 2.59 15.97
CA ARG A 40 0.60 2.34 15.24
C ARG A 40 0.45 3.28 14.05
N LEU A 41 0.87 4.54 14.20
CA LEU A 41 0.81 5.59 13.17
C LEU A 41 2.23 6.03 12.82
N VAL A 42 2.47 6.25 11.52
CA VAL A 42 3.73 6.73 10.97
C VAL A 42 3.47 7.89 10.01
N PRO A 43 4.44 8.77 9.76
CA PRO A 43 4.34 9.75 8.69
C PRO A 43 4.12 9.05 7.34
N LEU A 44 3.30 9.64 6.49
CA LEU A 44 3.01 9.11 5.15
C LEU A 44 4.29 8.88 4.33
N GLN A 45 5.30 9.73 4.51
CA GLN A 45 6.62 9.55 3.88
C GLN A 45 7.28 8.21 4.25
N GLU A 46 7.12 7.75 5.51
CA GLU A 46 7.68 6.44 5.93
C GLU A 46 6.96 5.28 5.23
N GLU A 47 5.63 5.39 5.04
CA GLU A 47 4.85 4.40 4.27
C GLU A 47 5.28 4.35 2.80
N PHE A 48 5.52 5.49 2.16
CA PHE A 48 6.04 5.52 0.79
C PHE A 48 7.44 4.89 0.68
N ALA A 49 8.31 5.13 1.66
CA ALA A 49 9.63 4.50 1.68
C ALA A 49 9.52 2.96 1.78
N LEU A 50 8.63 2.45 2.62
CA LEU A 50 8.36 1.01 2.73
C LEU A 50 7.72 0.45 1.47
N LEU A 51 6.78 1.16 0.88
CA LEU A 51 6.17 0.78 -0.38
C LEU A 51 7.19 0.69 -1.51
N ASN A 52 8.11 1.65 -1.59
CA ASN A 52 9.19 1.63 -2.59
C ASN A 52 10.13 0.43 -2.40
N ASP A 53 10.51 0.10 -1.16
CA ASP A 53 11.28 -1.11 -0.87
C ASP A 53 10.52 -2.39 -1.27
N TYR A 54 9.23 -2.47 -0.99
CA TYR A 54 8.38 -3.59 -1.44
C TYR A 54 8.30 -3.67 -2.96
N PHE A 55 8.03 -2.54 -3.62
CA PHE A 55 7.86 -2.51 -5.08
C PHE A 55 9.15 -2.82 -5.82
N THR A 56 10.32 -2.41 -5.30
CA THR A 56 11.63 -2.81 -5.83
C THR A 56 11.76 -4.33 -5.94
N ILE A 57 11.32 -5.08 -4.92
CA ILE A 57 11.35 -6.54 -4.97
C ILE A 57 10.37 -7.06 -6.04
N GLN A 58 9.17 -6.47 -6.14
CA GLN A 58 8.20 -6.90 -7.15
C GLN A 58 8.67 -6.61 -8.58
N GLN A 59 9.35 -5.50 -8.83
CA GLN A 59 9.93 -5.21 -10.14
C GLN A 59 10.88 -6.30 -10.62
N TYR A 60 11.73 -6.83 -9.73
CA TYR A 60 12.59 -7.98 -10.08
C TYR A 60 11.79 -9.27 -10.32
N ARG A 61 10.75 -9.50 -9.53
CA ARG A 61 9.88 -10.68 -9.68
C ARG A 61 9.14 -10.69 -11.02
N TYR A 62 8.64 -9.52 -11.46
CA TYR A 62 7.86 -9.37 -12.70
C TYR A 62 8.69 -8.87 -13.89
N GLY A 63 10.03 -8.82 -13.77
CA GLY A 63 10.90 -8.40 -14.87
C GLY A 63 10.66 -6.98 -15.36
N GLY A 64 10.19 -6.07 -14.50
CA GLY A 64 9.94 -4.67 -14.82
C GLY A 64 8.68 -4.41 -15.65
N THR A 65 7.78 -5.39 -15.80
CA THR A 65 6.55 -5.24 -16.60
C THR A 65 5.42 -4.53 -15.84
N ILE A 66 5.56 -4.32 -14.54
CA ILE A 66 4.63 -3.57 -13.72
C ILE A 66 5.30 -2.26 -13.31
N THR A 67 4.59 -1.13 -13.45
CA THR A 67 5.06 0.19 -13.02
C THR A 67 4.26 0.70 -11.81
N LEU A 68 4.90 1.54 -11.02
CA LEU A 68 4.30 2.27 -9.91
C LEU A 68 4.72 3.73 -10.01
N ASP A 69 3.75 4.60 -10.24
CA ASP A 69 3.96 6.04 -10.35
C ASP A 69 3.30 6.76 -9.17
N VAL A 70 4.00 7.76 -8.62
CA VAL A 70 3.48 8.56 -7.49
C VAL A 70 3.36 10.00 -7.96
N ILE A 71 2.13 10.54 -7.92
CA ILE A 71 1.79 11.89 -8.39
C ILE A 71 1.29 12.72 -7.21
N TRP A 72 1.95 13.84 -6.95
CA TRP A 72 1.53 14.83 -5.98
C TRP A 72 0.84 15.98 -6.73
N ILE A 73 -0.45 16.22 -6.43
CA ILE A 73 -1.22 17.29 -7.08
C ILE A 73 -0.90 18.65 -6.48
N GLU A 74 -0.60 18.67 -5.17
CA GLU A 74 -0.24 19.89 -4.42
C GLU A 74 1.17 19.76 -3.86
N ASP A 75 1.60 20.78 -3.06
CA ASP A 75 2.94 20.73 -2.47
C ASP A 75 3.09 19.47 -1.59
N GLU A 76 3.98 18.60 -2.01
CA GLU A 76 4.32 17.35 -1.32
C GLU A 76 4.55 17.54 0.18
N ARG A 77 5.10 18.69 0.58
CA ARG A 77 5.40 19.01 1.98
C ARG A 77 4.16 19.12 2.86
N LEU A 78 3.01 19.49 2.29
CA LEU A 78 1.75 19.59 3.04
C LEU A 78 1.21 18.24 3.49
N CYS A 79 1.55 17.18 2.77
CA CYS A 79 1.03 15.83 3.01
C CYS A 79 2.07 14.87 3.62
N GLN A 80 3.36 15.20 3.58
CA GLN A 80 4.43 14.31 4.04
C GLN A 80 4.33 13.94 5.52
N ASP A 81 3.92 14.89 6.35
CA ASP A 81 3.77 14.69 7.81
C ASP A 81 2.39 14.14 8.20
N CYS A 82 1.48 13.95 7.23
CA CYS A 82 0.20 13.30 7.47
C CYS A 82 0.44 11.90 8.06
N MET A 83 -0.26 11.59 9.14
CA MET A 83 -0.11 10.32 9.85
C MET A 83 -1.01 9.25 9.24
N ILE A 84 -0.47 8.05 9.07
CA ILE A 84 -1.17 6.90 8.51
C ILE A 84 -0.82 5.63 9.33
N PRO A 85 -1.75 4.69 9.52
CA PRO A 85 -1.41 3.41 10.11
C PRO A 85 -0.35 2.68 9.29
N ARG A 86 0.68 2.16 9.95
CA ARG A 86 1.78 1.42 9.29
C ARG A 86 1.25 0.25 8.47
N PHE A 87 1.85 -0.03 7.31
CA PHE A 87 1.42 -1.06 6.35
C PHE A 87 0.00 -0.85 5.81
N THR A 88 -0.37 0.40 5.51
CA THR A 88 -1.64 0.73 4.83
C THR A 88 -1.51 0.63 3.32
N LEU A 89 -0.45 1.18 2.72
CA LEU A 89 -0.29 1.21 1.26
C LEU A 89 0.10 -0.16 0.69
N GLN A 90 0.97 -0.90 1.35
CA GLN A 90 1.48 -2.17 0.84
C GLN A 90 0.37 -3.19 0.53
N PRO A 91 -0.61 -3.51 1.41
CA PRO A 91 -1.68 -4.46 1.11
C PRO A 91 -2.57 -4.04 -0.05
N LEU A 92 -2.72 -2.74 -0.29
CA LEU A 92 -3.51 -2.21 -1.40
C LEU A 92 -2.77 -2.38 -2.73
N VAL A 93 -1.46 -2.10 -2.76
CA VAL A 93 -0.61 -2.38 -3.93
C VAL A 93 -0.50 -3.89 -4.18
N GLU A 94 -0.41 -4.71 -3.14
CA GLU A 94 -0.47 -6.17 -3.27
C GLU A 94 -1.77 -6.61 -3.93
N ASN A 95 -2.90 -6.04 -3.52
CA ASN A 95 -4.21 -6.34 -4.11
C ASN A 95 -4.25 -5.94 -5.61
N ALA A 96 -3.75 -4.75 -5.96
CA ALA A 96 -3.66 -4.30 -7.35
C ALA A 96 -2.80 -5.25 -8.20
N ILE A 97 -1.64 -5.67 -7.72
CA ILE A 97 -0.74 -6.59 -8.42
C ILE A 97 -1.42 -7.96 -8.61
N PHE A 98 -1.80 -8.64 -7.51
CA PHE A 98 -2.21 -10.04 -7.53
C PHE A 98 -3.63 -10.26 -8.07
N HIS A 99 -4.52 -9.29 -7.90
CA HIS A 99 -5.93 -9.40 -8.28
C HIS A 99 -6.33 -8.53 -9.46
N GLY A 100 -5.59 -7.44 -9.71
CA GLY A 100 -5.80 -6.57 -10.86
C GLY A 100 -4.91 -6.97 -12.04
N ILE A 101 -3.59 -6.91 -11.88
CA ILE A 101 -2.62 -6.96 -12.98
C ILE A 101 -2.21 -8.40 -13.34
N GLU A 102 -1.94 -9.29 -12.38
CA GLU A 102 -1.58 -10.69 -12.69
C GLU A 102 -2.61 -11.39 -13.58
N PRO A 103 -3.92 -11.32 -13.29
CA PRO A 103 -4.93 -11.95 -14.14
C PRO A 103 -5.01 -11.36 -15.55
N LYS A 104 -4.56 -10.10 -15.74
CA LYS A 104 -4.49 -9.42 -17.04
C LYS A 104 -3.31 -9.90 -17.89
N GLY A 105 -2.29 -10.55 -17.32
CA GLY A 105 -1.09 -11.03 -18.02
C GLY A 105 0.23 -10.49 -17.49
N CYS A 106 0.26 -10.06 -16.24
CA CYS A 106 1.46 -9.62 -15.52
C CYS A 106 2.15 -8.37 -16.11
N ALA A 107 1.43 -7.56 -16.87
CA ALA A 107 1.90 -6.26 -17.35
C ALA A 107 0.85 -5.19 -17.06
N GLY A 108 1.25 -4.10 -16.42
CA GLY A 108 0.31 -3.04 -16.05
C GLY A 108 0.95 -1.92 -15.25
N SER A 109 0.10 -0.96 -14.88
CA SER A 109 0.50 0.23 -14.15
C SER A 109 -0.34 0.41 -12.89
N ILE A 110 0.31 0.90 -11.85
CA ILE A 110 -0.32 1.38 -10.62
C ILE A 110 0.06 2.84 -10.47
N GLU A 111 -0.94 3.69 -10.25
CA GLU A 111 -0.75 5.11 -9.99
C GLU A 111 -1.23 5.45 -8.58
N LEU A 112 -0.40 6.15 -7.81
CA LEU A 112 -0.75 6.74 -6.53
C LEU A 112 -0.84 8.25 -6.70
N THR A 113 -2.06 8.79 -6.70
CA THR A 113 -2.30 10.23 -6.75
C THR A 113 -2.63 10.75 -5.36
N ILE A 114 -1.86 11.73 -4.87
CA ILE A 114 -2.04 12.34 -3.56
C ILE A 114 -2.55 13.76 -3.75
N LYS A 115 -3.66 14.09 -3.07
CA LYS A 115 -4.27 15.42 -3.09
C LYS A 115 -4.93 15.78 -1.77
N THR A 116 -5.17 17.07 -1.56
CA THR A 116 -5.95 17.58 -0.43
C THR A 116 -7.36 17.88 -0.87
N ASP A 117 -8.35 17.44 -0.10
CA ASP A 117 -9.73 17.88 -0.24
C ASP A 117 -9.84 19.33 0.22
N LYS A 118 -10.22 20.25 -0.68
CA LYS A 118 -10.26 21.68 -0.42
C LYS A 118 -11.37 22.10 0.55
N GLU A 119 -12.40 21.27 0.70
CA GLU A 119 -13.55 21.57 1.56
C GLU A 119 -13.28 21.14 3.00
N THR A 120 -12.69 19.97 3.18
CA THR A 120 -12.46 19.37 4.51
C THR A 120 -11.03 19.52 5.01
N GLY A 121 -10.07 19.75 4.11
CA GLY A 121 -8.64 19.72 4.41
C GLY A 121 -8.06 18.32 4.54
N ASP A 122 -8.85 17.27 4.30
CA ASP A 122 -8.40 15.89 4.39
C ASP A 122 -7.43 15.53 3.27
N VAL A 123 -6.55 14.59 3.54
CA VAL A 123 -5.65 14.01 2.53
C VAL A 123 -6.32 12.81 1.88
N LEU A 124 -6.40 12.84 0.56
CA LEU A 124 -6.92 11.76 -0.27
C LEU A 124 -5.76 11.12 -1.04
N ILE A 125 -5.60 9.80 -0.90
CA ILE A 125 -4.65 9.01 -1.67
C ILE A 125 -5.47 8.07 -2.56
N LEU A 126 -5.39 8.27 -3.88
CA LEU A 126 -6.03 7.44 -4.88
C LEU A 126 -5.01 6.44 -5.41
N LEU A 127 -5.28 5.15 -5.22
CA LEU A 127 -4.50 4.06 -5.78
C LEU A 127 -5.30 3.49 -6.95
N THR A 128 -4.83 3.70 -8.17
CA THR A 128 -5.49 3.24 -9.40
C THR A 128 -4.62 2.20 -10.09
N ASP A 129 -5.19 1.04 -10.40
CA ASP A 129 -4.58 0.03 -11.25
C ASP A 129 -5.32 -0.09 -12.58
N ASP A 130 -4.61 -0.48 -13.63
CA ASP A 130 -5.17 -0.77 -14.96
C ASP A 130 -5.48 -2.27 -15.15
N GLY A 131 -5.75 -2.98 -14.06
CA GLY A 131 -6.00 -4.41 -14.02
C GLY A 131 -7.35 -4.84 -14.61
N VAL A 132 -7.77 -6.06 -14.26
CA VAL A 132 -9.05 -6.62 -14.75
C VAL A 132 -10.29 -5.97 -14.15
N GLY A 133 -10.14 -5.16 -13.10
CA GLY A 133 -11.25 -4.56 -12.37
C GLY A 133 -12.15 -5.59 -11.66
N MET A 134 -13.30 -5.12 -11.19
CA MET A 134 -14.29 -5.96 -10.50
C MET A 134 -15.71 -5.45 -10.73
N SER A 135 -16.72 -6.27 -10.40
CA SER A 135 -18.13 -5.83 -10.46
C SER A 135 -18.48 -4.93 -9.27
N ASP A 136 -19.57 -4.15 -9.39
CA ASP A 136 -20.08 -3.30 -8.31
C ASP A 136 -20.38 -4.10 -7.03
N GLU A 137 -20.88 -5.34 -7.15
CA GLU A 137 -21.13 -6.21 -6.02
C GLU A 137 -19.84 -6.61 -5.33
N GLN A 138 -18.78 -6.93 -6.09
CA GLN A 138 -17.46 -7.26 -5.54
C GLN A 138 -16.82 -6.03 -4.87
N ALA A 139 -16.92 -4.85 -5.49
CA ALA A 139 -16.41 -3.61 -4.93
C ALA A 139 -17.07 -3.26 -3.58
N LYS A 140 -18.37 -3.50 -3.43
CA LYS A 140 -19.08 -3.34 -2.15
C LYS A 140 -18.66 -4.38 -1.12
N GLN A 141 -18.47 -5.62 -1.55
CA GLN A 141 -18.13 -6.74 -0.64
C GLN A 141 -16.70 -6.64 -0.09
N ILE A 142 -15.76 -6.05 -0.83
CA ILE A 142 -14.34 -5.98 -0.42
C ILE A 142 -14.14 -5.16 0.85
N LEU A 143 -15.07 -4.24 1.17
CA LEU A 143 -15.07 -3.41 2.37
C LEU A 143 -16.00 -3.94 3.48
N THR A 144 -16.64 -5.09 3.29
CA THR A 144 -17.50 -5.72 4.30
C THR A 144 -16.74 -6.79 5.08
N GLU A 145 -17.18 -7.04 6.32
CA GLU A 145 -16.58 -8.07 7.16
C GLU A 145 -16.69 -9.45 6.49
N PRO A 146 -15.57 -10.18 6.33
CA PRO A 146 -15.58 -11.51 5.75
C PRO A 146 -16.41 -12.46 6.61
N SER A 147 -17.42 -13.14 6.02
CA SER A 147 -18.18 -14.16 6.76
C SER A 147 -17.31 -15.38 7.09
N ALA A 148 -17.62 -16.08 8.19
CA ALA A 148 -16.87 -17.28 8.62
C ALA A 148 -16.83 -18.38 7.54
N GLU A 149 -17.84 -18.47 6.68
CA GLU A 149 -17.89 -19.41 5.55
C GLU A 149 -16.95 -19.02 4.41
N GLN A 150 -16.66 -17.73 4.26
CA GLN A 150 -15.72 -17.20 3.25
C GLN A 150 -14.26 -17.26 3.72
N ALA A 151 -14.00 -17.40 5.02
CA ALA A 151 -12.66 -17.49 5.59
C ALA A 151 -11.86 -18.73 5.11
N GLY A 152 -12.55 -19.79 4.66
CA GLY A 152 -11.91 -21.01 4.13
C GLY A 152 -11.61 -20.98 2.62
N ALA A 153 -12.28 -20.13 1.84
CA ALA A 153 -12.24 -20.21 0.38
C ALA A 153 -11.58 -19.01 -0.32
N LYS A 154 -11.49 -17.82 0.34
CA LYS A 154 -10.97 -16.60 -0.30
C LYS A 154 -10.28 -15.69 0.71
N PHE A 155 -9.00 -15.86 0.93
CA PHE A 155 -8.08 -14.89 1.53
C PHE A 155 -8.02 -13.54 0.77
N ARG A 156 -8.81 -13.38 -0.31
CA ARG A 156 -8.70 -12.32 -1.30
C ARG A 156 -9.05 -10.91 -0.79
N HIS A 157 -9.89 -10.78 0.26
CA HIS A 157 -10.41 -9.48 0.68
C HIS A 157 -10.00 -9.07 2.12
N VAL A 158 -9.38 -10.00 2.86
CA VAL A 158 -9.02 -9.77 4.26
C VAL A 158 -8.04 -8.58 4.41
N GLY A 159 -7.12 -8.41 3.46
CA GLY A 159 -6.13 -7.34 3.50
C GLY A 159 -6.76 -5.95 3.37
N VAL A 160 -7.62 -5.75 2.36
CA VAL A 160 -8.28 -4.45 2.09
C VAL A 160 -9.25 -4.09 3.21
N TRP A 161 -10.09 -5.04 3.65
CA TRP A 161 -11.00 -4.83 4.76
C TRP A 161 -10.27 -4.48 6.06
N ASN A 162 -9.17 -5.18 6.38
CA ASN A 162 -8.36 -4.88 7.56
C ASN A 162 -7.77 -3.47 7.51
N VAL A 163 -7.33 -3.02 6.34
CA VAL A 163 -6.86 -1.64 6.14
C VAL A 163 -8.00 -0.66 6.40
N HIS A 164 -9.19 -0.89 5.81
CA HIS A 164 -10.37 -0.06 6.00
C HIS A 164 -10.72 0.08 7.49
N ARG A 165 -10.89 -1.03 8.20
CA ARG A 165 -11.21 -1.02 9.63
C ARG A 165 -10.14 -0.39 10.49
N ARG A 166 -8.87 -0.57 10.15
CA ARG A 166 -7.75 0.03 10.88
C ARG A 166 -7.74 1.55 10.75
N LEU A 167 -8.06 2.08 9.56
CA LEU A 167 -8.22 3.51 9.32
C LEU A 167 -9.38 4.07 10.15
N GLN A 168 -10.54 3.43 10.13
CA GLN A 168 -11.70 3.81 10.93
C GLN A 168 -11.40 3.77 12.43
N TYR A 169 -10.69 2.73 12.89
CA TYR A 169 -10.29 2.63 14.29
C TYR A 169 -9.34 3.76 14.72
N SER A 170 -8.46 4.19 13.81
CA SER A 170 -7.47 5.22 14.11
C SER A 170 -8.01 6.64 14.03
N PHE A 171 -8.99 6.90 13.14
CA PHE A 171 -9.40 8.26 12.79
C PHE A 171 -10.91 8.51 12.89
N GLY A 172 -11.71 7.47 13.11
CA GLY A 172 -13.17 7.55 13.15
C GLY A 172 -13.84 7.00 11.89
N GLU A 173 -15.16 6.82 11.98
CA GLU A 173 -15.99 6.16 10.94
C GLU A 173 -16.05 6.94 9.61
N ASP A 174 -15.77 8.25 9.61
CA ASP A 174 -15.75 9.11 8.43
C ASP A 174 -14.52 8.87 7.54
N TYR A 175 -13.53 8.15 8.07
CA TYR A 175 -12.28 7.81 7.40
C TYR A 175 -12.25 6.35 6.97
N GLY A 176 -11.34 6.01 6.08
CA GLY A 176 -11.21 4.64 5.60
C GLY A 176 -10.99 4.56 4.10
N LEU A 177 -11.51 3.50 3.49
CA LEU A 177 -11.41 3.24 2.06
C LEU A 177 -12.75 3.39 1.37
N SER A 178 -12.72 3.89 0.15
CA SER A 178 -13.76 3.69 -0.86
C SER A 178 -13.17 3.02 -2.09
N VAL A 179 -13.98 2.24 -2.80
CA VAL A 179 -13.54 1.46 -3.98
C VAL A 179 -14.47 1.78 -5.14
N ASP A 180 -13.87 2.19 -6.26
CA ASP A 180 -14.53 2.37 -7.54
C ASP A 180 -13.83 1.45 -8.56
N ALA A 181 -14.58 0.60 -9.23
CA ALA A 181 -14.01 -0.40 -10.15
C ALA A 181 -14.99 -0.71 -11.27
N GLN A 182 -14.43 -1.01 -12.43
CA GLN A 182 -15.19 -1.46 -13.59
C GLN A 182 -14.48 -2.64 -14.24
N LEU A 183 -15.22 -3.69 -14.57
CA LEU A 183 -14.67 -4.86 -15.24
C LEU A 183 -13.95 -4.47 -16.55
N GLY A 184 -12.69 -4.90 -16.66
CA GLY A 184 -11.83 -4.62 -17.80
C GLY A 184 -11.21 -3.23 -17.82
N GLN A 185 -11.47 -2.36 -16.84
CA GLN A 185 -10.92 -0.99 -16.80
C GLN A 185 -10.01 -0.73 -15.58
N GLY A 186 -9.94 -1.69 -14.64
CA GLY A 186 -9.12 -1.56 -13.45
C GLY A 186 -9.91 -1.16 -12.21
N THR A 187 -9.19 -0.77 -11.16
CA THR A 187 -9.75 -0.41 -9.85
C THR A 187 -9.09 0.85 -9.33
N THR A 188 -9.89 1.73 -8.71
CA THR A 188 -9.40 2.86 -7.92
C THR A 188 -9.82 2.66 -6.46
N VAL A 189 -8.86 2.58 -5.58
CA VAL A 189 -9.06 2.59 -4.12
C VAL A 189 -8.69 3.97 -3.60
N THR A 190 -9.63 4.68 -2.99
CA THR A 190 -9.39 5.97 -2.35
C THR A 190 -9.24 5.79 -0.85
N ILE A 191 -8.14 6.27 -0.30
CA ILE A 191 -7.86 6.35 1.14
C ILE A 191 -8.15 7.78 1.57
N ARG A 192 -8.96 7.98 2.62
CA ARG A 192 -9.21 9.28 3.23
C ARG A 192 -8.56 9.35 4.60
N LEU A 193 -7.75 10.38 4.84
CA LEU A 193 -7.01 10.63 6.08
C LEU A 193 -7.27 12.05 6.55
N PRO A 194 -7.26 12.33 7.88
CA PRO A 194 -7.32 13.69 8.38
C PRO A 194 -6.06 14.48 7.97
N GLY A 195 -6.23 15.67 7.41
CA GLY A 195 -5.12 16.54 7.00
C GLY A 195 -4.28 17.05 8.17
N ASN A 196 -4.91 17.27 9.33
CA ASN A 196 -4.24 17.64 10.59
C ASN A 196 -4.57 16.59 11.66
N TYR A 197 -3.61 15.70 11.95
CA TYR A 197 -3.73 14.76 13.05
C TYR A 197 -2.93 15.27 14.26
N ASP A 198 -3.64 15.82 15.26
CA ASP A 198 -3.01 16.23 16.53
C ASP A 198 -2.79 14.97 17.39
N LYS A 199 -1.51 14.60 17.62
CA LYS A 199 -1.11 13.45 18.44
C LYS A 199 -1.60 13.49 19.90
N LYS A 200 -2.15 14.62 20.36
CA LYS A 200 -2.42 14.88 21.78
C LYS A 200 -3.73 14.32 22.34
N GLU A 201 -4.65 13.85 21.49
CA GLU A 201 -5.98 13.41 21.99
C GLU A 201 -6.13 11.91 22.28
N ASN A 202 -5.15 11.06 21.95
CA ASN A 202 -5.30 9.60 22.08
C ASN A 202 -4.35 8.92 23.09
N GLU A 203 -3.77 9.65 24.04
CA GLU A 203 -3.01 9.09 25.18
C GLU A 203 -3.82 9.14 26.50
N THR A 204 -5.13 8.87 26.46
CA THR A 204 -5.95 8.77 27.68
C THR A 204 -6.51 7.37 27.82
#